data_964c5005cc8b20ac158405a513be3559
#
_entry.id   964c5005cc8b20ac158405a513be3559
#
_cell.length_a   1.000
_cell.length_b   1.000
_cell.length_c   1.000
_cell.angle_alpha   90.00
_cell.angle_beta   90.00
_cell.angle_gamma   90.00
#
_symmetry.space_group_name_H-M   'P 1'
#
loop_
_entity.id
_entity.type
_entity.pdbx_description
1 polymer ?
#
loop_
_entity_poly.entity_id
_entity_poly.type
_entity_poly.pdbx_seq_one_letter_code
_entity_poly.pdbx_strand_id
1 'polypeptide(L)'
;MKYKVLLGLLNFCCCVFTQAQEKDSLATKSNLFTFSPSKLLTKGQWDIKWFNNLYTEVRGADKSGSESDRMRQNFFTSSLDVFTGINDSKTINVGLSIEYRSNTINGMDALSVFKFKNNPTQSSRSGVTSIAPSIKFSPIKQVSNFTIQSAFHIPLISKEELSGVFLDQKGFIWQNKFFYDYVADSEQFQIFAEVNTLYSFGKKSASYANDSLGVAPGVFVSYFPNQNFTILGLVQHYNLIAINNGFAQNYTAVGAGAKYQLTRAVNFELIYTNFVRGNDTGLGQTFNFGLRALLD
;
A
#
# COMPACT_ATOMS: atom_id res chain seq x y z
N MET A 1 10.84 -21.33 16.57
CA MET A 1 11.44 -20.35 15.61
C MET A 1 10.54 -19.14 15.32
N LYS A 2 9.21 -19.25 15.41
CA LYS A 2 8.24 -18.17 15.03
C LYS A 2 8.25 -16.93 15.94
N TYR A 3 8.59 -17.07 17.23
CA TYR A 3 8.63 -15.94 18.16
C TYR A 3 9.92 -15.11 18.10
N LYS A 4 11.01 -15.66 17.55
CA LYS A 4 12.29 -14.94 17.45
C LYS A 4 12.32 -13.87 16.38
N VAL A 5 11.54 -14.04 15.30
CA VAL A 5 11.42 -13.03 14.21
C VAL A 5 10.56 -11.87 14.67
N LEU A 6 9.46 -12.14 15.39
CA LEU A 6 8.59 -11.09 15.94
C LEU A 6 9.31 -10.26 17.02
N LEU A 7 10.12 -10.94 17.87
CA LEU A 7 10.95 -10.26 18.85
C LEU A 7 12.07 -9.43 18.21
N GLY A 8 12.62 -9.89 17.09
CA GLY A 8 13.62 -9.15 16.31
C GLY A 8 13.07 -7.86 15.71
N LEU A 9 11.86 -7.90 15.16
CA LEU A 9 11.16 -6.73 14.64
C LEU A 9 10.77 -5.75 15.75
N LEU A 10 10.32 -6.26 16.91
CA LEU A 10 10.01 -5.43 18.05
C LEU A 10 11.27 -4.75 18.65
N ASN A 11 12.39 -5.47 18.73
CA ASN A 11 13.68 -4.90 19.18
C ASN A 11 14.26 -3.92 18.18
N PHE A 12 14.09 -4.14 16.85
CA PHE A 12 14.50 -3.18 15.85
C PHE A 12 13.69 -1.88 15.96
N CYS A 13 12.37 -1.96 16.18
CA CYS A 13 11.56 -0.78 16.50
C CYS A 13 12.06 -0.07 17.78
N CYS A 14 12.37 -0.79 18.87
CA CYS A 14 12.85 -0.18 20.10
C CYS A 14 14.21 0.51 19.95
N CYS A 15 15.12 -0.02 19.14
CA CYS A 15 16.43 0.61 18.89
C CYS A 15 16.32 1.91 18.08
N VAL A 16 15.30 2.04 17.23
CA VAL A 16 15.05 3.28 16.48
C VAL A 16 14.53 4.40 17.40
N PHE A 17 13.82 4.05 18.48
CA PHE A 17 13.28 5.03 19.43
C PHE A 17 14.34 5.70 20.33
N THR A 18 15.49 5.06 20.55
CA THR A 18 16.53 5.58 21.47
C THR A 18 17.45 6.64 20.84
N GLN A 19 17.49 6.75 19.53
CA GLN A 19 18.33 7.75 18.85
C GLN A 19 17.59 9.06 18.47
N ALA A 20 16.27 9.12 18.67
CA ALA A 20 15.45 10.27 18.27
C ALA A 20 15.37 11.40 19.32
N GLN A 21 16.12 11.33 20.41
CA GLN A 21 15.93 12.21 21.59
C GLN A 21 16.89 13.40 21.74
N GLU A 22 17.75 13.73 20.79
CA GLU A 22 18.57 14.93 20.91
C GLU A 22 18.57 15.81 19.65
N LYS A 23 17.81 16.89 19.69
CA LYS A 23 18.16 18.28 19.45
C LYS A 23 16.93 19.17 19.41
N ASP A 24 16.78 19.88 20.49
CA ASP A 24 15.80 20.95 20.63
C ASP A 24 16.21 22.22 19.86
N SER A 25 15.17 22.96 19.47
CA SER A 25 15.10 24.32 18.97
C SER A 25 15.22 24.50 17.44
N LEU A 26 14.07 24.53 16.86
CA LEU A 26 13.53 25.56 15.97
C LEU A 26 12.13 25.15 15.55
N ALA A 27 11.17 25.72 16.22
CA ALA A 27 9.75 25.46 16.05
C ALA A 27 9.27 25.78 14.63
N THR A 28 8.28 25.04 14.19
CA THR A 28 6.96 25.43 13.75
C THR A 28 6.62 25.22 12.30
N LYS A 29 7.00 24.11 11.68
CA LYS A 29 6.21 23.59 10.55
C LYS A 29 5.80 22.17 10.87
N SER A 30 4.52 21.86 10.65
CA SER A 30 4.02 20.50 10.85
C SER A 30 4.86 19.52 10.03
N ASN A 31 5.56 18.60 10.69
CA ASN A 31 6.33 17.55 10.01
C ASN A 31 5.45 16.59 9.18
N LEU A 32 4.12 16.69 9.31
CA LEU A 32 3.16 15.84 8.59
C LEU A 32 3.26 15.99 7.08
N PHE A 33 3.60 17.17 6.56
CA PHE A 33 3.84 17.35 5.12
C PHE A 33 5.06 16.59 4.62
N THR A 34 6.05 16.33 5.48
CA THR A 34 7.24 15.56 5.15
C THR A 34 6.92 14.09 4.90
N PHE A 35 5.83 13.59 5.48
CA PHE A 35 5.34 12.23 5.30
C PHE A 35 4.38 12.07 4.10
N SER A 36 4.25 13.08 3.23
CA SER A 36 3.53 12.89 1.97
C SER A 36 4.25 11.88 1.07
N PRO A 37 3.53 10.99 0.39
CA PRO A 37 4.15 10.02 -0.54
C PRO A 37 4.90 10.67 -1.69
N SER A 38 4.57 11.91 -2.08
CA SER A 38 5.25 12.67 -3.14
C SER A 38 6.64 13.18 -2.76
N LYS A 39 6.95 13.30 -1.47
CA LYS A 39 8.22 13.88 -1.03
C LYS A 39 9.41 12.96 -1.31
N LEU A 40 10.51 13.60 -1.71
CA LEU A 40 11.81 12.97 -1.99
C LEU A 40 12.80 13.30 -0.88
N LEU A 41 13.74 12.38 -0.67
CA LEU A 41 14.76 12.42 0.37
C LEU A 41 16.05 13.04 -0.14
N THR A 42 16.82 13.68 0.74
CA THR A 42 18.21 14.02 0.48
C THR A 42 19.11 12.78 0.58
N LYS A 43 20.32 12.89 0.04
CA LYS A 43 21.35 11.86 0.19
C LYS A 43 21.57 11.54 1.67
N GLY A 44 21.57 10.24 1.98
CA GLY A 44 21.75 9.73 3.33
C GLY A 44 20.47 9.57 4.16
N GLN A 45 19.39 10.24 3.81
CA GLN A 45 18.10 10.03 4.47
C GLN A 45 17.44 8.72 4.04
N TRP A 46 16.73 8.12 4.97
CA TRP A 46 15.99 6.87 4.76
C TRP A 46 14.51 7.03 5.09
N ASP A 47 13.67 6.45 4.25
CA ASP A 47 12.22 6.32 4.45
C ASP A 47 11.89 4.84 4.54
N ILE A 48 11.48 4.40 5.71
CA ILE A 48 11.07 3.02 5.97
C ILE A 48 9.58 3.03 6.25
N LYS A 49 8.80 2.37 5.41
CA LYS A 49 7.36 2.25 5.57
C LYS A 49 6.95 0.79 5.69
N TRP A 50 6.31 0.44 6.79
CA TRP A 50 5.63 -0.82 6.97
C TRP A 50 4.13 -0.58 6.87
N PHE A 51 3.52 -1.11 5.83
CA PHE A 51 2.10 -0.92 5.54
C PHE A 51 1.38 -2.26 5.50
N ASN A 52 0.22 -2.32 6.12
CA ASN A 52 -0.59 -3.53 6.23
C ASN A 52 -2.01 -3.22 5.78
N ASN A 53 -2.55 -4.09 4.94
CA ASN A 53 -3.90 -4.02 4.43
C ASN A 53 -4.61 -5.34 4.70
N LEU A 54 -5.73 -5.29 5.40
CA LEU A 54 -6.66 -6.41 5.53
C LEU A 54 -7.91 -6.08 4.72
N TYR A 55 -8.11 -6.78 3.62
CA TYR A 55 -9.36 -6.78 2.88
C TYR A 55 -10.22 -7.97 3.29
N THR A 56 -11.47 -7.75 3.62
CA THR A 56 -12.45 -8.80 3.94
C THR A 56 -13.76 -8.55 3.21
N GLU A 57 -14.35 -9.61 2.66
CA GLU A 57 -15.58 -9.52 1.90
C GLU A 57 -16.53 -10.67 2.18
N VAL A 58 -17.82 -10.38 2.13
CA VAL A 58 -18.93 -11.34 2.22
C VAL A 58 -19.97 -11.10 1.12
N ARG A 59 -19.72 -10.14 0.24
CA ARG A 59 -20.53 -9.81 -0.93
C ARG A 59 -19.64 -9.64 -2.14
N GLY A 60 -20.19 -9.85 -3.31
CA GLY A 60 -19.55 -9.56 -4.58
C GLY A 60 -20.54 -9.03 -5.59
N ALA A 61 -20.01 -8.39 -6.62
CA ALA A 61 -20.75 -7.95 -7.78
C ALA A 61 -20.33 -8.78 -9.00
N ASP A 62 -21.31 -9.16 -9.81
CA ASP A 62 -21.06 -9.81 -11.10
C ASP A 62 -20.66 -8.79 -12.19
N LYS A 63 -20.52 -9.26 -13.43
CA LYS A 63 -20.19 -8.40 -14.59
C LYS A 63 -21.20 -7.29 -14.86
N SER A 64 -22.46 -7.47 -14.47
CA SER A 64 -23.51 -6.47 -14.61
C SER A 64 -23.56 -5.48 -13.44
N GLY A 65 -22.83 -5.75 -12.36
CA GLY A 65 -22.87 -4.99 -11.11
C GLY A 65 -23.94 -5.48 -10.15
N SER A 66 -24.61 -6.62 -10.43
CA SER A 66 -25.58 -7.22 -9.51
C SER A 66 -24.88 -7.81 -8.32
N GLU A 67 -25.30 -7.41 -7.12
CA GLU A 67 -24.70 -7.85 -5.86
C GLU A 67 -25.26 -9.20 -5.41
N SER A 68 -24.42 -10.02 -4.81
CA SER A 68 -24.81 -11.28 -4.16
C SER A 68 -23.91 -11.57 -2.96
N ASP A 69 -24.49 -12.26 -1.97
CA ASP A 69 -23.74 -12.75 -0.83
C ASP A 69 -22.83 -13.91 -1.23
N ARG A 70 -21.67 -14.01 -0.59
CA ARG A 70 -20.73 -15.10 -0.73
C ARG A 70 -20.07 -15.49 0.59
N MET A 71 -19.49 -16.68 0.65
CA MET A 71 -18.68 -17.05 1.81
C MET A 71 -17.54 -16.06 1.98
N ARG A 72 -17.27 -15.68 3.22
CA ARG A 72 -16.20 -14.75 3.57
C ARG A 72 -14.88 -15.16 2.95
N GLN A 73 -14.22 -14.18 2.37
CA GLN A 73 -12.85 -14.27 1.90
C GLN A 73 -12.04 -13.13 2.51
N ASN A 74 -10.81 -13.42 2.90
CA ASN A 74 -9.94 -12.44 3.55
C ASN A 74 -8.57 -12.45 2.88
N PHE A 75 -8.06 -11.27 2.59
CA PHE A 75 -6.78 -11.05 1.93
C PHE A 75 -5.98 -10.05 2.75
N PHE A 76 -4.87 -10.50 3.29
CA PHE A 76 -3.96 -9.66 4.02
C PHE A 76 -2.68 -9.47 3.23
N THR A 77 -2.27 -8.22 3.06
CA THR A 77 -1.00 -7.84 2.45
C THR A 77 -0.21 -7.00 3.43
N SER A 78 1.03 -7.36 3.68
CA SER A 78 2.00 -6.58 4.44
C SER A 78 3.14 -6.21 3.51
N SER A 79 3.44 -4.94 3.34
CA SER A 79 4.58 -4.45 2.57
C SER A 79 5.58 -3.73 3.48
N LEU A 80 6.85 -3.98 3.24
CA LEU A 80 7.96 -3.22 3.80
C LEU A 80 8.66 -2.50 2.66
N ASP A 81 8.56 -1.17 2.63
CA ASP A 81 9.20 -0.31 1.66
C ASP A 81 10.38 0.39 2.32
N VAL A 82 11.56 0.35 1.71
CA VAL A 82 12.76 1.03 2.17
C VAL A 82 13.31 1.86 1.03
N PHE A 83 13.38 3.18 1.21
CA PHE A 83 13.91 4.11 0.22
C PHE A 83 15.02 4.96 0.81
N THR A 84 15.98 5.38 -0.01
CA THR A 84 17.01 6.35 0.35
C THR A 84 17.19 7.37 -0.76
N GLY A 85 17.52 8.60 -0.38
CA GLY A 85 17.92 9.65 -1.31
C GLY A 85 19.36 9.41 -1.81
N ILE A 86 19.60 9.62 -3.09
CA ILE A 86 20.92 9.42 -3.70
C ILE A 86 21.62 10.74 -4.09
N ASN A 87 20.89 11.86 -4.01
CA ASN A 87 21.45 13.17 -4.31
C ASN A 87 20.95 14.25 -3.33
N ASP A 88 21.73 15.32 -3.19
CA ASP A 88 21.42 16.44 -2.31
C ASP A 88 20.29 17.34 -2.85
N SER A 89 20.05 17.29 -4.15
CA SER A 89 18.97 18.05 -4.83
C SER A 89 17.58 17.48 -4.61
N LYS A 90 17.42 16.38 -3.85
CA LYS A 90 16.13 15.73 -3.56
C LYS A 90 15.32 15.40 -4.82
N THR A 91 15.97 14.89 -5.85
CA THR A 91 15.29 14.61 -7.12
C THR A 91 15.11 13.13 -7.40
N ILE A 92 15.89 12.26 -6.75
CA ILE A 92 15.88 10.81 -6.98
C ILE A 92 16.06 10.06 -5.67
N ASN A 93 15.18 9.10 -5.42
CA ASN A 93 15.32 8.08 -4.40
C ASN A 93 15.37 6.70 -5.07
N VAL A 94 16.11 5.78 -4.50
CA VAL A 94 16.11 4.36 -4.86
C VAL A 94 15.61 3.55 -3.68
N GLY A 95 15.01 2.43 -3.94
CA GLY A 95 14.42 1.64 -2.86
C GLY A 95 14.13 0.20 -3.24
N LEU A 96 13.64 -0.52 -2.25
CA LEU A 96 13.23 -1.90 -2.33
C LEU A 96 11.94 -2.09 -1.55
N SER A 97 10.99 -2.82 -2.14
CA SER A 97 9.76 -3.26 -1.47
C SER A 97 9.75 -4.77 -1.35
N ILE A 98 9.26 -5.28 -0.24
CA ILE A 98 9.02 -6.73 -0.01
C ILE A 98 7.56 -6.88 0.39
N GLU A 99 6.85 -7.81 -0.26
CA GLU A 99 5.47 -8.13 0.08
C GLU A 99 5.33 -9.51 0.70
N TYR A 100 4.51 -9.56 1.74
CA TYR A 100 4.03 -10.79 2.38
C TYR A 100 2.52 -10.81 2.31
N ARG A 101 1.94 -11.95 1.92
CA ARG A 101 0.49 -12.12 1.90
C ARG A 101 0.04 -13.28 2.77
N SER A 102 -1.19 -13.16 3.30
CA SER A 102 -1.88 -14.22 4.04
C SER A 102 -3.36 -14.16 3.69
N ASN A 103 -3.83 -15.17 2.96
CA ASN A 103 -5.20 -15.22 2.46
C ASN A 103 -5.95 -16.40 3.07
N THR A 104 -7.21 -16.19 3.40
CA THR A 104 -8.13 -17.23 3.89
C THR A 104 -9.48 -17.12 3.21
N ILE A 105 -10.10 -18.27 2.91
CA ILE A 105 -11.38 -18.38 2.21
C ILE A 105 -12.36 -19.27 2.97
N ASN A 106 -13.50 -19.60 2.33
CA ASN A 106 -14.50 -20.57 2.82
C ASN A 106 -15.10 -20.19 4.19
N GLY A 107 -15.41 -18.90 4.38
CA GLY A 107 -16.13 -18.45 5.57
C GLY A 107 -15.27 -18.29 6.83
N MET A 108 -13.95 -18.39 6.73
CA MET A 108 -13.07 -18.17 7.87
C MET A 108 -13.19 -16.73 8.39
N ASP A 109 -13.03 -16.54 9.72
CA ASP A 109 -13.05 -15.22 10.35
C ASP A 109 -12.04 -14.26 9.73
N ALA A 110 -12.37 -12.95 9.70
CA ALA A 110 -11.51 -11.93 9.11
C ALA A 110 -10.09 -11.91 9.69
N LEU A 111 -9.96 -12.14 11.00
CA LEU A 111 -8.66 -12.16 11.68
C LEU A 111 -7.89 -13.47 11.52
N SER A 112 -8.46 -14.47 10.82
CA SER A 112 -7.78 -15.75 10.59
C SER A 112 -6.50 -15.62 9.77
N VAL A 113 -6.37 -14.58 8.97
CA VAL A 113 -5.16 -14.24 8.19
C VAL A 113 -3.94 -14.02 9.10
N PHE A 114 -4.11 -13.55 10.31
CA PHE A 114 -3.03 -13.30 11.27
C PHE A 114 -2.49 -14.58 11.94
N LYS A 115 -3.12 -15.72 11.68
CA LYS A 115 -2.54 -17.02 12.05
C LYS A 115 -1.37 -17.40 11.15
N PHE A 116 -1.20 -16.71 10.02
CA PHE A 116 -0.12 -16.92 9.04
C PHE A 116 0.08 -18.38 8.65
N LYS A 117 -1.03 -19.12 8.54
CA LYS A 117 -1.00 -20.54 8.16
C LYS A 117 -0.85 -20.68 6.64
N ASN A 118 0.02 -21.58 6.22
CA ASN A 118 0.14 -22.00 4.84
C ASN A 118 -0.35 -23.46 4.72
N ASN A 119 -1.65 -23.62 4.71
CA ASN A 119 -2.32 -24.92 4.58
C ASN A 119 -3.50 -24.81 3.58
N PRO A 120 -3.25 -25.00 2.27
CA PRO A 120 -4.26 -24.81 1.24
C PRO A 120 -5.46 -25.72 1.41
N THR A 121 -5.28 -26.95 1.90
CA THR A 121 -6.38 -27.91 2.14
C THR A 121 -7.29 -27.47 3.29
N GLN A 122 -6.85 -26.54 4.12
CA GLN A 122 -7.60 -25.89 5.20
C GLN A 122 -7.89 -24.43 4.88
N SER A 123 -8.05 -24.10 3.59
CA SER A 123 -8.50 -22.79 3.12
C SER A 123 -7.60 -21.61 3.51
N SER A 124 -6.30 -21.83 3.67
CA SER A 124 -5.35 -20.78 4.05
C SER A 124 -4.02 -20.88 3.30
N ARG A 125 -3.51 -19.75 2.83
CA ARG A 125 -2.15 -19.64 2.26
C ARG A 125 -1.46 -18.39 2.77
N SER A 126 -0.16 -18.49 3.03
CA SER A 126 0.66 -17.34 3.41
C SER A 126 2.11 -17.50 2.98
N GLY A 127 2.79 -16.39 2.76
CA GLY A 127 4.21 -16.37 2.40
C GLY A 127 4.66 -15.02 1.87
N VAL A 128 5.98 -14.88 1.67
CA VAL A 128 6.56 -13.76 0.92
C VAL A 128 6.24 -13.98 -0.55
N THR A 129 5.64 -12.98 -1.20
CA THR A 129 5.10 -13.14 -2.55
C THR A 129 5.90 -12.40 -3.60
N SER A 130 6.49 -11.26 -3.26
CA SER A 130 7.29 -10.50 -4.21
C SER A 130 8.38 -9.65 -3.54
N ILE A 131 9.37 -9.30 -4.35
CA ILE A 131 10.38 -8.29 -4.07
C ILE A 131 10.38 -7.31 -5.24
N ALA A 132 10.47 -5.99 -4.96
CA ALA A 132 10.39 -4.98 -6.01
C ALA A 132 11.47 -3.90 -5.85
N PRO A 133 12.55 -3.95 -6.65
CA PRO A 133 13.43 -2.80 -6.81
C PRO A 133 12.64 -1.62 -7.37
N SER A 134 12.91 -0.42 -6.85
CA SER A 134 12.10 0.76 -7.09
C SER A 134 12.95 2.01 -7.23
N ILE A 135 12.47 2.93 -8.06
CA ILE A 135 12.99 4.28 -8.17
C ILE A 135 11.85 5.29 -8.02
N LYS A 136 12.10 6.38 -7.32
CA LYS A 136 11.15 7.49 -7.17
C LYS A 136 11.85 8.79 -7.54
N PHE A 137 11.24 9.61 -8.39
CA PHE A 137 11.89 10.79 -8.91
C PHE A 137 10.90 11.90 -9.25
N SER A 138 11.40 13.14 -9.27
CA SER A 138 10.68 14.31 -9.77
C SER A 138 11.07 14.57 -11.22
N PRO A 139 10.17 14.35 -12.19
CA PRO A 139 10.48 14.50 -13.62
C PRO A 139 10.54 15.96 -14.07
N ILE A 140 9.92 16.88 -13.33
CA ILE A 140 9.77 18.28 -13.70
C ILE A 140 10.33 19.15 -12.58
N LYS A 141 11.49 19.80 -12.80
CA LYS A 141 12.19 20.58 -11.77
C LYS A 141 11.35 21.70 -11.17
N GLN A 142 10.47 22.32 -11.96
CA GLN A 142 9.61 23.43 -11.52
C GLN A 142 8.38 22.97 -10.73
N VAL A 143 8.08 21.66 -10.72
CA VAL A 143 6.89 21.07 -10.08
C VAL A 143 7.36 20.09 -9.01
N SER A 144 7.81 20.60 -7.87
CA SER A 144 8.39 19.79 -6.78
C SER A 144 7.38 18.88 -6.05
N ASN A 145 6.10 19.12 -6.26
CA ASN A 145 4.99 18.35 -5.69
C ASN A 145 4.45 17.26 -6.64
N PHE A 146 5.09 17.06 -7.79
CA PHE A 146 4.81 15.95 -8.71
C PHE A 146 5.98 14.98 -8.71
N THR A 147 5.72 13.73 -8.37
CA THR A 147 6.72 12.65 -8.38
C THR A 147 6.17 11.39 -9.01
N ILE A 148 7.07 10.61 -9.57
CA ILE A 148 6.79 9.28 -10.13
C ILE A 148 7.59 8.25 -9.34
N GLN A 149 6.93 7.17 -8.93
CA GLN A 149 7.58 5.98 -8.41
C GLN A 149 7.36 4.83 -9.40
N SER A 150 8.45 4.22 -9.85
CA SER A 150 8.41 3.02 -10.69
C SER A 150 9.00 1.85 -9.93
N ALA A 151 8.32 0.71 -9.93
CA ALA A 151 8.71 -0.50 -9.25
C ALA A 151 8.53 -1.71 -10.18
N PHE A 152 9.45 -2.66 -10.12
CA PHE A 152 9.37 -3.90 -10.87
C PHE A 152 9.25 -5.08 -9.91
N HIS A 153 8.04 -5.63 -9.78
CA HIS A 153 7.75 -6.73 -8.87
C HIS A 153 8.20 -8.06 -9.47
N ILE A 154 9.08 -8.72 -8.77
CA ILE A 154 9.62 -10.04 -9.09
C ILE A 154 8.89 -11.04 -8.21
N PRO A 155 8.08 -11.95 -8.78
CA PRO A 155 7.32 -12.92 -7.99
C PRO A 155 8.26 -13.96 -7.36
N LEU A 156 7.99 -14.33 -6.11
CA LEU A 156 8.73 -15.32 -5.34
C LEU A 156 7.93 -16.60 -5.11
N ILE A 157 6.71 -16.67 -5.66
CA ILE A 157 5.82 -17.82 -5.55
C ILE A 157 5.90 -18.70 -6.79
N SER A 158 5.71 -20.01 -6.59
CA SER A 158 5.71 -20.99 -7.69
C SER A 158 4.31 -21.25 -8.26
N LYS A 159 3.27 -21.07 -7.45
CA LYS A 159 1.86 -21.30 -7.82
C LYS A 159 0.99 -20.18 -7.30
N GLU A 160 0.17 -19.61 -8.17
CA GLU A 160 -0.77 -18.53 -7.84
C GLU A 160 -1.87 -19.02 -6.91
N GLU A 161 -2.43 -20.18 -7.24
CA GLU A 161 -3.51 -20.82 -6.50
C GLU A 161 -3.17 -22.26 -6.13
N LEU A 162 -3.62 -22.70 -4.96
CA LEU A 162 -3.59 -24.08 -4.50
C LEU A 162 -4.88 -24.39 -3.74
N SER A 163 -5.58 -25.47 -4.16
CA SER A 163 -6.85 -25.91 -3.54
C SER A 163 -7.88 -24.79 -3.42
N GLY A 164 -8.00 -23.94 -4.45
CA GLY A 164 -8.93 -22.80 -4.48
C GLY A 164 -8.45 -21.55 -3.72
N VAL A 165 -7.32 -21.61 -3.01
CA VAL A 165 -6.78 -20.44 -2.29
C VAL A 165 -5.76 -19.73 -3.17
N PHE A 166 -6.13 -18.57 -3.69
CA PHE A 166 -5.22 -17.67 -4.39
C PHE A 166 -4.28 -17.01 -3.39
N LEU A 167 -2.99 -16.91 -3.70
CA LEU A 167 -2.03 -16.18 -2.87
C LEU A 167 -1.58 -14.88 -3.53
N ASP A 168 -1.03 -14.97 -4.73
CA ASP A 168 -0.57 -13.83 -5.52
C ASP A 168 -0.33 -14.24 -6.98
N GLN A 169 -0.08 -13.25 -7.85
CA GLN A 169 0.27 -13.46 -9.25
C GLN A 169 1.70 -14.01 -9.38
N LYS A 170 1.87 -14.91 -10.33
CA LYS A 170 3.18 -15.48 -10.68
C LYS A 170 3.94 -14.64 -11.71
N GLY A 171 3.24 -13.77 -12.43
CA GLY A 171 3.82 -12.90 -13.44
C GLY A 171 4.61 -11.74 -12.82
N PHE A 172 5.57 -11.20 -13.56
CA PHE A 172 6.17 -9.92 -13.24
C PHE A 172 5.12 -8.82 -13.33
N ILE A 173 5.25 -7.79 -12.48
CA ILE A 173 4.38 -6.62 -12.54
C ILE A 173 5.26 -5.37 -12.62
N TRP A 174 5.00 -4.53 -13.61
CA TRP A 174 5.57 -3.20 -13.66
C TRP A 174 4.56 -2.20 -13.13
N GLN A 175 4.88 -1.61 -11.99
CA GLN A 175 4.05 -0.65 -11.30
C GLN A 175 4.61 0.76 -11.49
N ASN A 176 3.73 1.72 -11.81
CA ASN A 176 4.07 3.13 -11.77
C ASN A 176 3.01 3.88 -10.96
N LYS A 177 3.46 4.69 -10.01
CA LYS A 177 2.62 5.57 -9.20
C LYS A 177 2.98 7.00 -9.52
N PHE A 178 1.99 7.77 -9.90
CA PHE A 178 2.08 9.20 -10.17
C PHE A 178 1.46 9.92 -8.99
N PHE A 179 2.23 10.75 -8.30
CA PHE A 179 1.82 11.45 -7.11
C PHE A 179 1.79 12.96 -7.35
N TYR A 180 0.74 13.60 -6.90
CA TYR A 180 0.65 15.04 -6.87
C TYR A 180 0.05 15.49 -5.54
N ASP A 181 0.67 16.45 -4.86
CA ASP A 181 0.12 17.03 -3.66
C ASP A 181 0.00 18.56 -3.76
N TYR A 182 -1.10 19.06 -3.24
CA TYR A 182 -1.38 20.47 -3.09
C TYR A 182 -1.68 20.78 -1.64
N VAL A 183 -0.97 21.72 -1.08
CA VAL A 183 -1.18 22.22 0.28
C VAL A 183 -1.83 23.59 0.19
N ALA A 184 -2.96 23.78 0.88
CA ALA A 184 -3.64 25.07 0.92
C ALA A 184 -2.78 26.13 1.67
N ASP A 185 -2.97 27.41 1.35
CA ASP A 185 -2.23 28.52 1.96
C ASP A 185 -2.39 28.58 3.49
N SER A 186 -3.52 28.10 4.02
CA SER A 186 -3.75 27.96 5.46
C SER A 186 -2.88 26.90 6.15
N GLU A 187 -2.18 26.06 5.39
CA GLU A 187 -1.45 24.86 5.85
C GLU A 187 -2.33 23.85 6.65
N GLN A 188 -3.65 24.05 6.71
CA GLN A 188 -4.58 23.18 7.43
C GLN A 188 -5.15 22.06 6.55
N PHE A 189 -5.04 22.20 5.23
CA PHE A 189 -5.58 21.21 4.27
C PHE A 189 -4.54 20.84 3.24
N GLN A 190 -4.54 19.55 2.89
CA GLN A 190 -3.77 19.00 1.79
C GLN A 190 -4.67 18.14 0.93
N ILE A 191 -4.56 18.28 -0.38
CA ILE A 191 -5.12 17.36 -1.36
C ILE A 191 -3.95 16.55 -1.91
N PHE A 192 -4.05 15.24 -1.83
CA PHE A 192 -3.10 14.32 -2.42
C PHE A 192 -3.83 13.48 -3.48
N ALA A 193 -3.31 13.50 -4.69
CA ALA A 193 -3.81 12.70 -5.80
C ALA A 193 -2.78 11.64 -6.18
N GLU A 194 -3.26 10.44 -6.47
CA GLU A 194 -2.45 9.32 -6.93
C GLU A 194 -3.10 8.69 -8.16
N VAL A 195 -2.30 8.32 -9.14
CA VAL A 195 -2.68 7.36 -10.17
C VAL A 195 -1.69 6.20 -10.09
N ASN A 196 -2.16 5.03 -9.68
CA ASN A 196 -1.37 3.81 -9.64
C ASN A 196 -1.69 2.96 -10.86
N THR A 197 -0.66 2.59 -11.63
CA THR A 197 -0.79 1.71 -12.79
C THR A 197 0.03 0.44 -12.57
N LEU A 198 -0.55 -0.72 -12.90
CA LEU A 198 0.08 -2.03 -12.77
C LEU A 198 -0.06 -2.78 -14.09
N TYR A 199 1.04 -2.91 -14.83
CA TYR A 199 1.07 -3.79 -15.98
C TYR A 199 1.53 -5.18 -15.55
N SER A 200 0.64 -6.16 -15.67
CA SER A 200 0.90 -7.56 -15.33
C SER A 200 1.36 -8.32 -16.57
N PHE A 201 2.62 -8.75 -16.56
CA PHE A 201 3.18 -9.59 -17.62
C PHE A 201 2.71 -11.04 -17.44
N GLY A 202 2.43 -11.73 -18.52
CA GLY A 202 2.08 -13.14 -18.46
C GLY A 202 1.41 -13.62 -19.73
N LYS A 203 0.92 -14.86 -19.68
CA LYS A 203 0.18 -15.47 -20.79
C LYS A 203 -1.30 -15.38 -20.50
N LYS A 204 -2.09 -15.07 -21.52
CA LYS A 204 -3.56 -14.97 -21.50
C LYS A 204 -4.29 -16.09 -20.74
N SER A 205 -3.74 -17.32 -20.76
CA SER A 205 -4.36 -18.50 -20.18
C SER A 205 -3.87 -18.85 -18.77
N ALA A 206 -2.94 -18.07 -18.19
CA ALA A 206 -2.20 -18.53 -17.02
C ALA A 206 -2.85 -18.12 -15.70
N SER A 207 -3.49 -16.96 -15.60
CA SER A 207 -4.27 -16.55 -14.43
C SER A 207 -5.10 -15.29 -14.71
N TYR A 208 -5.88 -14.93 -13.70
CA TYR A 208 -6.58 -13.68 -13.63
C TYR A 208 -5.55 -12.51 -13.65
N ALA A 209 -5.82 -11.41 -14.31
CA ALA A 209 -4.97 -10.21 -14.41
C ALA A 209 -3.62 -10.33 -15.16
N ASN A 210 -3.23 -11.48 -15.67
CA ASN A 210 -2.09 -11.59 -16.58
C ASN A 210 -2.41 -10.93 -17.92
N ASP A 211 -1.41 -10.28 -18.52
CA ASP A 211 -1.53 -9.52 -19.76
C ASP A 211 -2.64 -8.47 -19.69
N SER A 212 -2.60 -7.69 -18.63
CA SER A 212 -3.60 -6.69 -18.28
C SER A 212 -2.97 -5.43 -17.68
N LEU A 213 -3.73 -4.35 -17.69
CA LEU A 213 -3.35 -3.06 -17.10
C LEU A 213 -4.35 -2.68 -16.01
N GLY A 214 -3.90 -2.69 -14.77
CA GLY A 214 -4.63 -2.08 -13.66
C GLY A 214 -4.39 -0.58 -13.62
N VAL A 215 -5.45 0.22 -13.43
CA VAL A 215 -5.36 1.68 -13.26
C VAL A 215 -6.19 2.06 -12.04
N ALA A 216 -5.56 2.69 -11.05
CA ALA A 216 -6.21 3.09 -9.81
C ALA A 216 -5.97 4.58 -9.51
N PRO A 217 -6.81 5.49 -10.04
CA PRO A 217 -6.83 6.87 -9.58
C PRO A 217 -7.43 6.97 -8.18
N GLY A 218 -6.85 7.83 -7.35
CA GLY A 218 -7.33 8.12 -6.01
C GLY A 218 -7.09 9.57 -5.61
N VAL A 219 -7.99 10.12 -4.81
CA VAL A 219 -7.86 11.45 -4.22
C VAL A 219 -8.06 11.33 -2.71
N PHE A 220 -7.18 11.97 -1.98
CA PHE A 220 -7.14 12.01 -0.52
C PHE A 220 -7.18 13.46 -0.08
N VAL A 221 -8.08 13.79 0.83
CA VAL A 221 -8.17 15.10 1.45
C VAL A 221 -7.78 14.96 2.92
N SER A 222 -6.76 15.66 3.32
CA SER A 222 -6.24 15.67 4.69
C SER A 222 -6.54 17.02 5.35
N TYR A 223 -7.01 16.96 6.58
CA TYR A 223 -7.18 18.10 7.48
C TYR A 223 -6.22 17.93 8.67
N PHE A 224 -5.49 18.99 9.00
CA PHE A 224 -4.52 19.04 10.08
C PHE A 224 -5.04 19.92 11.23
N PRO A 225 -5.79 19.37 12.19
CA PRO A 225 -6.29 20.15 13.35
C PRO A 225 -5.17 20.64 14.27
N ASN A 226 -4.03 19.96 14.25
CA ASN A 226 -2.80 20.34 14.95
C ASN A 226 -1.57 19.70 14.28
N GLN A 227 -0.38 19.96 14.80
CA GLN A 227 0.89 19.52 14.20
C GLN A 227 1.13 18.00 14.24
N ASN A 228 0.40 17.27 15.10
CA ASN A 228 0.64 15.84 15.31
C ASN A 228 -0.48 14.96 14.77
N PHE A 229 -1.63 15.53 14.41
CA PHE A 229 -2.80 14.75 14.03
C PHE A 229 -3.33 15.14 12.67
N THR A 230 -3.69 14.14 11.88
CA THR A 230 -4.33 14.32 10.56
C THR A 230 -5.61 13.51 10.52
N ILE A 231 -6.68 14.10 10.04
CA ILE A 231 -7.90 13.42 9.64
C ILE A 231 -7.89 13.38 8.12
N LEU A 232 -8.20 12.25 7.52
CA LEU A 232 -8.25 12.14 6.07
C LEU A 232 -9.53 11.44 5.58
N GLY A 233 -10.01 11.90 4.44
CA GLY A 233 -11.03 11.21 3.64
C GLY A 233 -10.44 10.85 2.28
N LEU A 234 -10.97 9.79 1.67
CA LEU A 234 -10.48 9.36 0.36
C LEU A 234 -11.59 8.78 -0.52
N VAL A 235 -11.38 8.91 -1.81
CA VAL A 235 -12.08 8.13 -2.84
C VAL A 235 -11.04 7.56 -3.78
N GLN A 236 -11.20 6.29 -4.14
CA GLN A 236 -10.34 5.59 -5.08
C GLN A 236 -11.19 4.76 -6.03
N HIS A 237 -10.82 4.75 -7.30
CA HIS A 237 -11.39 3.86 -8.30
C HIS A 237 -10.31 2.94 -8.84
N TYR A 238 -10.62 1.68 -9.03
CA TYR A 238 -9.75 0.70 -9.69
C TYR A 238 -10.42 0.17 -10.93
N ASN A 239 -9.66 0.04 -12.01
CA ASN A 239 -10.11 -0.58 -13.24
C ASN A 239 -9.01 -1.51 -13.76
N LEU A 240 -9.33 -2.78 -13.93
CA LEU A 240 -8.48 -3.77 -14.59
C LEU A 240 -8.91 -3.86 -16.05
N ILE A 241 -8.05 -3.39 -16.94
CA ILE A 241 -8.24 -3.38 -18.39
C ILE A 241 -7.58 -4.63 -18.94
N ALA A 242 -8.38 -5.52 -19.51
CA ALA A 242 -7.87 -6.68 -20.23
C ALA A 242 -7.22 -6.24 -21.53
N ILE A 243 -5.94 -6.57 -21.74
CA ILE A 243 -5.23 -6.30 -23.01
C ILE A 243 -5.38 -7.53 -23.90
N ASN A 244 -4.83 -8.67 -23.50
CA ASN A 244 -4.98 -9.95 -24.16
C ASN A 244 -5.66 -10.99 -23.29
N ASN A 245 -6.06 -10.65 -22.09
CA ASN A 245 -6.79 -11.45 -21.12
C ASN A 245 -8.29 -11.19 -21.29
N GLY A 246 -9.13 -12.18 -21.00
CA GLY A 246 -10.61 -12.04 -21.08
C GLY A 246 -11.25 -11.52 -19.79
N PHE A 247 -10.48 -11.26 -18.72
CA PHE A 247 -10.98 -10.82 -17.42
C PHE A 247 -10.83 -9.32 -17.23
N ALA A 248 -11.90 -8.66 -16.86
CA ALA A 248 -11.91 -7.25 -16.51
C ALA A 248 -12.74 -7.06 -15.24
N GLN A 249 -12.30 -6.18 -14.37
CA GLN A 249 -13.02 -5.83 -13.14
C GLN A 249 -12.84 -4.36 -12.80
N ASN A 250 -13.77 -3.80 -12.05
CA ASN A 250 -13.60 -2.48 -11.48
C ASN A 250 -14.28 -2.37 -10.13
N TYR A 251 -13.83 -1.42 -9.32
CA TYR A 251 -14.53 -1.02 -8.11
C TYR A 251 -14.27 0.44 -7.76
N THR A 252 -15.17 1.02 -6.98
CA THR A 252 -14.98 2.31 -6.33
C THR A 252 -15.00 2.11 -4.82
N ALA A 253 -14.00 2.62 -4.15
CA ALA A 253 -13.88 2.61 -2.70
C ALA A 253 -13.93 4.04 -2.15
N VAL A 254 -14.61 4.21 -1.02
CA VAL A 254 -14.60 5.43 -0.23
C VAL A 254 -14.11 5.11 1.16
N GLY A 255 -13.44 6.06 1.80
CA GLY A 255 -12.86 5.79 3.10
C GLY A 255 -12.50 7.02 3.89
N ALA A 256 -12.12 6.76 5.14
CA ALA A 256 -11.62 7.76 6.06
C ALA A 256 -10.51 7.16 6.91
N GLY A 257 -9.71 8.03 7.49
CA GLY A 257 -8.60 7.59 8.34
C GLY A 257 -8.03 8.70 9.18
N ALA A 258 -7.01 8.35 9.94
CA ALA A 258 -6.25 9.27 10.74
C ALA A 258 -4.76 8.93 10.71
N LYS A 259 -3.92 9.95 10.86
CA LYS A 259 -2.48 9.80 11.05
C LYS A 259 -2.08 10.51 12.34
N TYR A 260 -1.12 9.93 13.03
CA TYR A 260 -0.57 10.49 14.24
C TYR A 260 0.96 10.51 14.19
N GLN A 261 1.54 11.67 14.42
CA GLN A 261 2.98 11.83 14.52
C GLN A 261 3.44 11.46 15.91
N LEU A 262 4.02 10.26 16.05
CA LEU A 262 4.51 9.74 17.32
C LEU A 262 5.77 10.46 17.80
N THR A 263 6.69 10.69 16.87
CA THR A 263 7.93 11.45 17.08
C THR A 263 8.23 12.27 15.82
N ARG A 264 9.28 13.08 15.82
CA ARG A 264 9.70 13.80 14.59
C ARG A 264 10.00 12.85 13.43
N ALA A 265 10.44 11.63 13.73
CA ALA A 265 10.85 10.64 12.75
C ALA A 265 9.78 9.58 12.45
N VAL A 266 8.78 9.39 13.29
CA VAL A 266 7.86 8.24 13.19
C VAL A 266 6.41 8.70 13.12
N ASN A 267 5.72 8.22 12.09
CA ASN A 267 4.31 8.45 11.84
C ASN A 267 3.55 7.13 11.83
N PHE A 268 2.35 7.17 12.35
CA PHE A 268 1.39 6.06 12.40
C PHE A 268 0.14 6.44 11.64
N GLU A 269 -0.44 5.51 10.86
CA GLU A 269 -1.69 5.73 10.15
C GLU A 269 -2.67 4.58 10.28
N LEU A 270 -3.95 4.91 10.39
CA LEU A 270 -5.08 3.98 10.30
C LEU A 270 -6.05 4.49 9.24
N ILE A 271 -6.44 3.61 8.30
CA ILE A 271 -7.38 3.96 7.24
C ILE A 271 -8.38 2.82 7.08
N TYR A 272 -9.66 3.18 7.03
CA TYR A 272 -10.75 2.30 6.68
C TYR A 272 -11.29 2.68 5.31
N THR A 273 -11.56 1.68 4.45
CA THR A 273 -12.29 1.90 3.19
C THR A 273 -13.39 0.87 3.00
N ASN A 274 -14.44 1.27 2.31
CA ASN A 274 -15.54 0.40 1.90
C ASN A 274 -15.69 0.46 0.38
N PHE A 275 -15.84 -0.70 -0.25
CA PHE A 275 -16.08 -0.82 -1.68
C PHE A 275 -17.59 -0.62 -1.90
N VAL A 276 -17.95 0.56 -2.45
CA VAL A 276 -19.35 0.98 -2.57
C VAL A 276 -20.02 0.53 -3.84
N ARG A 277 -19.23 0.15 -4.86
CA ARG A 277 -19.72 -0.43 -6.11
C ARG A 277 -18.60 -1.11 -6.87
N GLY A 278 -18.94 -2.00 -7.78
CA GLY A 278 -17.96 -2.65 -8.68
C GLY A 278 -18.62 -3.59 -9.68
N ASN A 279 -17.83 -4.11 -10.59
CA ASN A 279 -18.21 -5.12 -11.56
C ASN A 279 -17.17 -6.25 -11.54
N ASP A 280 -17.63 -7.50 -11.52
CA ASP A 280 -16.83 -8.73 -11.48
C ASP A 280 -15.79 -8.72 -10.34
N THR A 281 -16.20 -8.24 -9.15
CA THR A 281 -15.31 -7.98 -8.02
C THR A 281 -15.97 -8.26 -6.68
N GLY A 282 -15.17 -8.35 -5.64
CA GLY A 282 -15.64 -8.33 -4.27
C GLY A 282 -16.08 -6.93 -3.81
N LEU A 283 -17.14 -6.87 -3.02
CA LEU A 283 -17.60 -5.66 -2.37
C LEU A 283 -17.36 -5.77 -0.87
N GLY A 284 -16.12 -5.56 -0.50
CA GLY A 284 -15.63 -5.71 0.87
C GLY A 284 -15.20 -4.41 1.51
N GLN A 285 -14.47 -4.58 2.59
CA GLN A 285 -13.94 -3.50 3.41
C GLN A 285 -12.44 -3.69 3.59
N THR A 286 -11.67 -2.59 3.67
CA THR A 286 -10.27 -2.67 4.03
C THR A 286 -10.00 -1.97 5.36
N PHE A 287 -9.10 -2.56 6.13
CA PHE A 287 -8.53 -1.99 7.33
C PHE A 287 -7.02 -1.88 7.10
N ASN A 288 -6.54 -0.66 7.05
CA ASN A 288 -5.14 -0.37 6.78
C ASN A 288 -4.46 0.17 8.03
N PHE A 289 -3.26 -0.31 8.24
CA PHE A 289 -2.36 0.12 9.30
C PHE A 289 -0.99 0.41 8.70
N GLY A 290 -0.47 1.60 8.93
CA GLY A 290 0.85 2.00 8.46
C GLY A 290 1.72 2.54 9.59
N LEU A 291 2.99 2.16 9.57
CA LEU A 291 4.05 2.77 10.36
C LEU A 291 5.12 3.26 9.40
N ARG A 292 5.52 4.52 9.51
CA ARG A 292 6.54 5.10 8.65
C ARG A 292 7.59 5.82 9.49
N ALA A 293 8.85 5.57 9.19
CA ALA A 293 9.98 6.22 9.81
C ALA A 293 10.84 6.95 8.78
N LEU A 294 11.16 8.22 9.05
CA LEU A 294 12.13 9.03 8.32
C LEU A 294 13.38 9.17 9.18
N LEU A 295 14.52 8.71 8.69
CA LEU A 295 15.80 8.69 9.39
C LEU A 295 16.81 9.53 8.61
N ASP A 296 17.62 10.30 9.35
CA ASP A 296 18.73 11.11 8.82
C ASP A 296 20.05 10.35 8.91
#